data_3044c81c5f665e909d90faea59074b75
#
_entry.id   3044c81c5f665e909d90faea59074b75
#
_cell.length_a   1.000
_cell.length_b   1.000
_cell.length_c   1.000
_cell.angle_alpha   90.00
_cell.angle_beta   90.00
_cell.angle_gamma   90.00
#
_symmetry.space_group_name_H-M   'P 1'
#
loop_
_entity.id
_entity.type
_entity.pdbx_description
1 polymer ?
#
loop_
_entity_poly.entity_id
_entity_poly.type
_entity_poly.pdbx_seq_one_letter_code
_entity_poly.pdbx_strand_id
1 'polypeptide(L)'
;MKTVVLSSLERTTPEFCPENAKIDGVEGFRNEAISFQISYKGQSDRALIVRVKSDVDVKMYDELFVPVYHTRTLGDARIPKPGIFPDILSPRQLNPETYTMTSPWHHVNVPIGDNQFYAYCDCWKSLWFTVNENQKTLDAGEYTVTVEFLDAHKDEERVHEETVRVKILDEKLPTQKLMYTNWLHCDCICDFHRVEMFSDEFFKVLEDYVRVAATHGMNMVLLPAFTPPLDTPVGKERMTAQLVKVTYARGKYNFDFSLMKRYIDVCKRAGATYFEHSHLFSQWGATAAPKIVATVKGKEKQIFGWDTVASGEEYSAFLKAYLTEVKKFLAEEKLSKRVLFHVSDEPADFMLPTYLKALDVIKDELEGYMTGDALSHYEVYEKSSVKYPIVATHMIDPFKGCKDLWAYYTGEQTAEGMSNRLLGTPPEWNRMIGVQMYSYRIKGFLHWAYNFYYGVLSHGLIDPRVDVCGFGPLSAGAGNIVYPTNDGSVVPSMRQKVFFEGINDQRALDLLEKKKGREFCDKLIEKYFGEMSFTKATKNPTELLNFRHEVNEEILK
;
A
#
# COMPACT_ATOMS: atom_id res chain seq x y z
N MET A 1 -26.63 -17.79 17.10
CA MET A 1 -25.53 -17.24 16.28
C MET A 1 -24.22 -17.64 16.93
N LYS A 2 -23.19 -17.91 16.17
CA LYS A 2 -21.84 -18.18 16.66
C LYS A 2 -20.93 -17.03 16.22
N THR A 3 -20.08 -16.55 17.11
CA THR A 3 -19.13 -15.45 16.84
C THR A 3 -17.76 -15.81 17.38
N VAL A 4 -16.71 -15.26 16.79
CA VAL A 4 -15.32 -15.43 17.22
C VAL A 4 -14.59 -14.12 17.02
N VAL A 5 -14.02 -13.57 18.10
CA VAL A 5 -13.14 -12.39 18.03
C VAL A 5 -11.74 -12.85 17.65
N LEU A 6 -11.17 -12.27 16.60
CA LEU A 6 -9.89 -12.66 16.03
C LEU A 6 -8.96 -11.45 15.89
N SER A 7 -7.66 -11.71 15.89
CA SER A 7 -6.66 -10.69 15.54
C SER A 7 -6.71 -10.35 14.04
N SER A 8 -6.03 -9.26 13.66
CA SER A 8 -5.82 -8.87 12.25
C SER A 8 -5.03 -9.89 11.43
N LEU A 9 -4.35 -10.84 12.08
CA LEU A 9 -3.51 -11.86 11.44
C LEU A 9 -4.26 -13.13 11.07
N GLU A 10 -5.54 -13.21 11.34
CA GLU A 10 -6.36 -14.37 11.01
C GLU A 10 -7.15 -14.15 9.71
N ARG A 11 -7.52 -15.24 9.06
CA ARG A 11 -8.38 -15.24 7.87
C ARG A 11 -9.54 -16.16 8.05
N THR A 12 -10.73 -15.63 7.84
CA THR A 12 -11.97 -16.40 7.81
C THR A 12 -12.44 -16.55 6.38
N THR A 13 -12.72 -17.78 5.95
CA THR A 13 -13.36 -18.07 4.66
C THR A 13 -14.76 -18.59 4.89
N PRO A 14 -15.63 -18.70 3.88
CA PRO A 14 -16.97 -19.22 4.07
C PRO A 14 -17.04 -20.59 4.74
N GLU A 15 -16.07 -21.46 4.46
CA GLU A 15 -16.02 -22.83 5.01
C GLU A 15 -15.25 -22.92 6.32
N PHE A 16 -14.38 -21.97 6.63
CA PHE A 16 -13.43 -22.07 7.73
C PHE A 16 -13.31 -20.78 8.56
N CYS A 17 -13.35 -20.93 9.89
CA CYS A 17 -12.99 -19.89 10.85
C CYS A 17 -11.95 -20.46 11.83
N PRO A 18 -10.84 -19.73 12.11
CA PRO A 18 -9.80 -20.19 13.04
C PRO A 18 -10.24 -20.00 14.50
N GLU A 19 -11.26 -20.74 14.95
CA GLU A 19 -11.89 -20.60 16.26
C GLU A 19 -10.90 -20.74 17.44
N ASN A 20 -9.84 -21.52 17.25
CA ASN A 20 -8.80 -21.72 18.28
C ASN A 20 -7.88 -20.49 18.45
N ALA A 21 -7.93 -19.55 17.51
CA ALA A 21 -7.16 -18.29 17.55
C ALA A 21 -7.95 -17.13 18.18
N LYS A 22 -9.04 -17.44 18.92
CA LYS A 22 -9.85 -16.44 19.62
C LYS A 22 -9.00 -15.59 20.54
N ILE A 23 -9.23 -14.26 20.51
CA ILE A 23 -8.65 -13.27 21.42
C ILE A 23 -9.71 -12.65 22.31
N ASP A 24 -9.31 -12.12 23.47
CA ASP A 24 -10.21 -11.44 24.41
C ASP A 24 -10.14 -9.91 24.33
N GLY A 25 -9.15 -9.37 23.63
CA GLY A 25 -8.94 -7.94 23.48
C GLY A 25 -7.71 -7.61 22.67
N VAL A 26 -7.50 -6.31 22.48
CA VAL A 26 -6.38 -5.73 21.73
C VAL A 26 -5.74 -4.60 22.51
N GLU A 27 -4.49 -4.29 22.21
CA GLU A 27 -3.79 -3.18 22.83
C GLU A 27 -2.97 -2.38 21.80
N GLY A 28 -2.68 -1.13 22.11
CA GLY A 28 -1.81 -0.27 21.33
C GLY A 28 -1.56 1.06 22.01
N PHE A 29 -0.68 1.87 21.44
CA PHE A 29 -0.31 3.15 21.99
C PHE A 29 -1.32 4.26 21.66
N ARG A 30 -1.24 5.39 22.37
CA ARG A 30 -2.22 6.50 22.32
C ARG A 30 -2.48 7.04 20.91
N ASN A 31 -1.53 6.94 20.00
CA ASN A 31 -1.63 7.41 18.61
C ASN A 31 -1.47 6.27 17.59
N GLU A 32 -1.92 5.09 17.94
CA GLU A 32 -1.86 3.91 17.09
C GLU A 32 -3.25 3.52 16.58
N ALA A 33 -3.32 3.05 15.34
CA ALA A 33 -4.51 2.39 14.80
C ALA A 33 -4.43 0.91 15.18
N ILE A 34 -5.49 0.38 15.80
CA ILE A 34 -5.52 -0.97 16.37
C ILE A 34 -6.66 -1.74 15.70
N SER A 35 -6.39 -2.89 15.10
CA SER A 35 -7.40 -3.66 14.39
C SER A 35 -7.71 -5.01 15.03
N PHE A 36 -8.96 -5.46 14.87
CA PHE A 36 -9.43 -6.80 15.20
C PHE A 36 -10.59 -7.18 14.27
N GLN A 37 -10.98 -8.45 14.31
CA GLN A 37 -12.07 -8.98 13.51
C GLN A 37 -13.12 -9.65 14.41
N ILE A 38 -14.37 -9.69 13.95
CA ILE A 38 -15.42 -10.54 14.51
C ILE A 38 -15.98 -11.39 13.39
N SER A 39 -15.62 -12.67 13.40
CA SER A 39 -16.21 -13.65 12.50
C SER A 39 -17.52 -14.15 13.06
N TYR A 40 -18.52 -14.35 12.20
CA TYR A 40 -19.85 -14.77 12.60
C TYR A 40 -20.49 -15.78 11.64
N LYS A 41 -21.38 -16.61 12.21
CA LYS A 41 -22.16 -17.62 11.48
C LYS A 41 -23.54 -17.77 12.12
N GLY A 42 -24.59 -17.86 11.33
CA GLY A 42 -25.95 -18.06 11.80
C GLY A 42 -26.19 -19.49 12.31
N GLN A 43 -27.21 -19.68 13.15
CA GLN A 43 -27.83 -21.00 13.41
C GLN A 43 -28.91 -21.29 12.37
N SER A 44 -29.45 -20.25 11.76
CA SER A 44 -30.35 -20.28 10.61
C SER A 44 -30.03 -19.01 9.77
N ASP A 45 -30.42 -19.01 8.50
CA ASP A 45 -30.29 -17.87 7.65
C ASP A 45 -31.16 -16.72 8.15
N ARG A 46 -30.56 -15.54 8.32
CA ARG A 46 -31.30 -14.36 8.76
C ARG A 46 -30.61 -13.06 8.34
N ALA A 47 -31.42 -12.05 8.13
CA ALA A 47 -30.95 -10.68 7.97
C ALA A 47 -30.64 -10.07 9.35
N LEU A 48 -29.53 -9.39 9.46
CA LEU A 48 -29.04 -8.73 10.66
C LEU A 48 -28.77 -7.25 10.41
N ILE A 49 -28.91 -6.45 11.46
CA ILE A 49 -28.37 -5.11 11.56
C ILE A 49 -27.25 -5.16 12.59
N VAL A 50 -26.11 -4.54 12.28
CA VAL A 50 -24.97 -4.47 13.19
C VAL A 50 -24.84 -3.04 13.73
N ARG A 51 -24.82 -2.91 15.07
CA ARG A 51 -24.57 -1.67 15.79
C ARG A 51 -23.33 -1.77 16.64
N VAL A 52 -22.58 -0.67 16.73
CA VAL A 52 -21.35 -0.60 17.51
C VAL A 52 -21.45 0.50 18.54
N LYS A 53 -21.16 0.17 19.81
CA LYS A 53 -21.07 1.08 20.94
C LYS A 53 -19.63 1.14 21.40
N SER A 54 -19.05 2.34 21.47
CA SER A 54 -17.69 2.55 21.94
C SER A 54 -17.48 3.98 22.36
N ASP A 55 -16.64 4.20 23.39
CA ASP A 55 -16.21 5.52 23.84
C ASP A 55 -14.97 6.03 23.08
N VAL A 56 -14.41 5.21 22.18
CA VAL A 56 -13.30 5.56 21.30
C VAL A 56 -13.72 5.53 19.84
N ASP A 57 -12.99 6.28 18.99
CA ASP A 57 -13.24 6.28 17.53
C ASP A 57 -12.99 4.89 16.96
N VAL A 58 -13.99 4.31 16.32
CA VAL A 58 -13.96 2.98 15.68
C VAL A 58 -14.45 3.10 14.25
N LYS A 59 -13.80 2.41 13.34
CA LYS A 59 -14.28 2.17 11.97
C LYS A 59 -14.66 0.71 11.83
N MET A 60 -15.80 0.45 11.20
CA MET A 60 -16.26 -0.89 10.88
C MET A 60 -16.25 -1.11 9.37
N TYR A 61 -15.84 -2.29 8.95
CA TYR A 61 -15.79 -2.71 7.56
C TYR A 61 -16.39 -4.11 7.41
N ASP A 62 -17.10 -4.31 6.32
CA ASP A 62 -17.48 -5.66 5.86
C ASP A 62 -16.28 -6.25 5.09
N GLU A 63 -15.86 -7.44 5.48
CA GLU A 63 -14.81 -8.17 4.78
C GLU A 63 -15.40 -8.89 3.57
N LEU A 64 -15.08 -8.41 2.37
CA LEU A 64 -15.52 -9.01 1.15
C LEU A 64 -14.41 -9.87 0.53
N PHE A 65 -14.85 -10.90 -0.17
CA PHE A 65 -13.98 -11.89 -0.76
C PHE A 65 -13.61 -11.53 -2.20
N VAL A 66 -12.39 -11.94 -2.60
CA VAL A 66 -11.94 -11.93 -3.98
C VAL A 66 -11.65 -13.36 -4.46
N PRO A 67 -12.02 -13.72 -5.69
CA PRO A 67 -11.69 -15.02 -6.25
C PRO A 67 -10.20 -15.10 -6.61
N VAL A 68 -9.54 -16.17 -6.20
CA VAL A 68 -8.14 -16.45 -6.51
C VAL A 68 -8.05 -17.79 -7.21
N TYR A 69 -7.80 -17.78 -8.50
CA TYR A 69 -7.74 -18.99 -9.32
C TYR A 69 -6.42 -19.74 -9.14
N HIS A 70 -5.33 -19.03 -8.90
CA HIS A 70 -4.04 -19.61 -8.55
C HIS A 70 -3.23 -18.66 -7.66
N THR A 71 -2.43 -19.24 -6.79
CA THR A 71 -1.39 -18.52 -6.06
C THR A 71 -0.06 -19.10 -6.49
N ARG A 72 0.89 -18.29 -6.95
CA ARG A 72 2.26 -18.73 -7.19
C ARG A 72 3.04 -18.94 -5.88
N THR A 73 2.45 -18.51 -4.78
CA THR A 73 3.02 -18.66 -3.45
C THR A 73 2.78 -20.07 -2.90
N LEU A 74 3.77 -20.64 -2.25
CA LEU A 74 3.63 -21.81 -1.39
C LEU A 74 2.89 -21.50 -0.07
N GLY A 75 2.30 -20.34 0.00
CA GLY A 75 1.72 -19.57 1.06
C GLY A 75 0.84 -20.25 2.09
N ASP A 76 -0.26 -19.60 2.40
CA ASP A 76 -1.16 -19.98 3.49
C ASP A 76 -1.87 -21.32 3.21
N ALA A 77 -1.41 -22.37 3.88
CA ALA A 77 -2.03 -23.69 3.79
C ALA A 77 -3.44 -23.74 4.43
N ARG A 78 -3.84 -22.71 5.17
CA ARG A 78 -5.16 -22.61 5.82
C ARG A 78 -6.28 -22.35 4.81
N ILE A 79 -5.97 -21.84 3.61
CA ILE A 79 -6.95 -21.50 2.58
C ILE A 79 -6.80 -22.44 1.38
N PRO A 80 -7.88 -23.12 0.94
CA PRO A 80 -7.87 -23.94 -0.27
C PRO A 80 -7.48 -23.14 -1.52
N LYS A 81 -6.78 -23.78 -2.46
CA LYS A 81 -6.31 -23.18 -3.70
C LYS A 81 -6.77 -24.02 -4.90
N PRO A 82 -7.51 -23.44 -5.86
CA PRO A 82 -8.08 -22.09 -5.90
C PRO A 82 -9.16 -21.89 -4.83
N GLY A 83 -9.52 -20.64 -4.54
CA GLY A 83 -10.49 -20.31 -3.52
C GLY A 83 -10.90 -18.84 -3.49
N ILE A 84 -11.65 -18.47 -2.49
CA ILE A 84 -12.01 -17.09 -2.22
C ILE A 84 -11.29 -16.59 -0.98
N PHE A 85 -10.69 -15.42 -1.07
CA PHE A 85 -9.85 -14.84 -0.03
C PHE A 85 -10.48 -13.56 0.50
N PRO A 86 -10.61 -13.37 1.83
CA PRO A 86 -11.01 -12.08 2.39
C PRO A 86 -9.90 -11.07 2.14
N ASP A 87 -10.24 -9.91 1.58
CA ASP A 87 -9.25 -8.83 1.37
C ASP A 87 -9.87 -7.44 1.25
N ILE A 88 -11.05 -7.29 0.61
CA ILE A 88 -11.69 -5.99 0.43
C ILE A 88 -12.32 -5.54 1.75
N LEU A 89 -11.98 -4.36 2.23
CA LEU A 89 -12.60 -3.76 3.41
C LEU A 89 -13.57 -2.66 3.00
N SER A 90 -14.87 -3.00 2.93
CA SER A 90 -15.94 -2.07 2.59
C SER A 90 -16.44 -1.35 3.84
N PRO A 91 -16.28 0.00 3.94
CA PRO A 91 -16.66 0.74 5.15
C PRO A 91 -18.18 0.67 5.40
N ARG A 92 -18.56 0.61 6.67
CA ARG A 92 -19.96 0.56 7.12
C ARG A 92 -20.21 1.59 8.22
N GLN A 93 -21.46 1.99 8.37
CA GLN A 93 -21.90 2.88 9.46
C GLN A 93 -21.98 2.10 10.78
N LEU A 94 -21.62 2.73 11.89
CA LEU A 94 -21.67 2.10 13.22
C LEU A 94 -23.10 2.02 13.78
N ASN A 95 -23.90 3.07 13.53
CA ASN A 95 -25.29 3.19 13.98
C ASN A 95 -26.16 3.52 12.77
N PRO A 96 -26.51 2.53 11.95
CA PRO A 96 -27.28 2.76 10.75
C PRO A 96 -28.72 3.17 11.08
N GLU A 97 -29.25 4.09 10.27
CA GLU A 97 -30.67 4.33 10.25
C GLU A 97 -31.38 3.14 9.61
N THR A 98 -32.55 2.78 10.14
CA THR A 98 -33.40 1.74 9.59
C THR A 98 -34.73 2.32 9.16
N TYR A 99 -35.27 1.89 8.06
CA TYR A 99 -36.59 2.23 7.57
C TYR A 99 -37.31 0.99 7.09
N THR A 100 -38.64 1.08 7.02
CA THR A 100 -39.46 -0.04 6.58
C THR A 100 -39.93 0.21 5.14
N MET A 101 -39.72 -0.78 4.29
CA MET A 101 -40.23 -0.77 2.92
C MET A 101 -41.29 -1.87 2.76
N THR A 102 -42.43 -1.54 2.16
CA THR A 102 -43.44 -2.54 1.81
C THR A 102 -42.97 -3.36 0.63
N SER A 103 -42.82 -4.67 0.83
CA SER A 103 -42.48 -5.58 -0.24
C SER A 103 -43.70 -5.78 -1.16
N PRO A 104 -43.62 -5.44 -2.46
CA PRO A 104 -44.73 -5.65 -3.39
C PRO A 104 -45.04 -7.13 -3.66
N TRP A 105 -44.09 -8.00 -3.35
CA TRP A 105 -44.21 -9.44 -3.61
C TRP A 105 -44.82 -10.22 -2.45
N HIS A 106 -44.61 -9.77 -1.21
CA HIS A 106 -45.03 -10.49 -0.03
C HIS A 106 -46.04 -9.73 0.83
N HIS A 107 -46.41 -8.52 0.43
CA HIS A 107 -47.32 -7.64 1.18
C HIS A 107 -46.94 -7.47 2.65
N VAL A 108 -45.66 -7.54 2.97
CA VAL A 108 -45.08 -7.36 4.30
C VAL A 108 -44.12 -6.17 4.31
N ASN A 109 -44.02 -5.51 5.44
CA ASN A 109 -43.02 -4.49 5.66
C ASN A 109 -41.66 -5.17 5.91
N VAL A 110 -40.66 -4.75 5.14
CA VAL A 110 -39.29 -5.25 5.25
C VAL A 110 -38.43 -4.12 5.80
N PRO A 111 -37.85 -4.26 6.97
CA PRO A 111 -36.89 -3.28 7.47
C PRO A 111 -35.64 -3.31 6.60
N ILE A 112 -35.16 -2.14 6.22
CA ILE A 112 -33.94 -1.96 5.45
C ILE A 112 -33.05 -0.98 6.24
N GLY A 113 -31.78 -1.30 6.35
CA GLY A 113 -30.78 -0.46 6.98
C GLY A 113 -29.47 -0.45 6.20
N ASP A 114 -28.70 0.62 6.34
CA ASP A 114 -27.42 0.81 5.62
C ASP A 114 -26.38 -0.26 6.00
N ASN A 115 -26.54 -0.90 7.16
CA ASN A 115 -25.71 -2.02 7.62
C ASN A 115 -26.52 -3.31 7.74
N GLN A 116 -27.32 -3.63 6.75
CA GLN A 116 -27.98 -4.93 6.69
C GLN A 116 -26.99 -6.00 6.22
N PHE A 117 -26.78 -6.99 7.07
CA PHE A 117 -25.92 -8.13 6.82
C PHE A 117 -26.76 -9.43 6.81
N TYR A 118 -26.22 -10.47 6.21
CA TYR A 118 -26.83 -11.80 6.27
C TYR A 118 -25.91 -12.75 7.03
N ALA A 119 -26.44 -13.41 8.05
CA ALA A 119 -25.81 -14.56 8.68
C ALA A 119 -26.42 -15.82 8.09
N TYR A 120 -25.57 -16.70 7.55
CA TYR A 120 -25.95 -17.98 6.98
C TYR A 120 -25.59 -19.11 7.94
N CYS A 121 -26.35 -20.20 7.92
CA CYS A 121 -26.09 -21.34 8.80
C CYS A 121 -24.93 -22.22 8.34
N ASP A 122 -24.52 -22.11 7.08
CA ASP A 122 -23.47 -22.91 6.46
C ASP A 122 -22.22 -22.10 6.04
N CYS A 123 -22.24 -20.77 6.27
CA CYS A 123 -21.21 -19.88 5.78
C CYS A 123 -20.73 -18.93 6.88
N TRP A 124 -19.41 -18.88 7.10
CA TRP A 124 -18.78 -17.87 7.92
C TRP A 124 -18.59 -16.57 7.15
N LYS A 125 -18.76 -15.45 7.85
CA LYS A 125 -18.44 -14.09 7.40
C LYS A 125 -17.66 -13.38 8.50
N SER A 126 -17.04 -12.25 8.16
CA SER A 126 -16.27 -11.47 9.12
C SER A 126 -16.50 -9.97 8.94
N LEU A 127 -16.40 -9.25 10.05
CA LEU A 127 -16.35 -7.79 10.12
C LEU A 127 -14.98 -7.39 10.65
N TRP A 128 -14.39 -6.41 10.02
CA TRP A 128 -13.14 -5.80 10.47
C TRP A 128 -13.41 -4.50 11.21
N PHE A 129 -12.72 -4.32 12.32
CA PHE A 129 -12.78 -3.11 13.14
C PHE A 129 -11.40 -2.48 13.24
N THR A 130 -11.35 -1.14 13.18
CA THR A 130 -10.12 -0.38 13.46
C THR A 130 -10.44 0.72 14.47
N VAL A 131 -9.85 0.64 15.65
CA VAL A 131 -9.87 1.69 16.65
C VAL A 131 -8.86 2.73 16.27
N ASN A 132 -9.22 4.02 16.35
CA ASN A 132 -8.35 5.16 16.11
C ASN A 132 -7.64 5.13 14.73
N GLU A 133 -8.34 4.80 13.68
CA GLU A 133 -7.76 4.70 12.34
C GLU A 133 -7.00 5.97 11.91
N ASN A 134 -7.50 7.15 12.32
CA ASN A 134 -6.88 8.43 12.02
C ASN A 134 -5.70 8.80 12.94
N GLN A 135 -5.28 7.90 13.81
CA GLN A 135 -4.10 8.02 14.69
C GLN A 135 -4.10 9.30 15.55
N LYS A 136 -5.27 9.75 15.96
CA LYS A 136 -5.40 10.85 16.95
C LYS A 136 -4.83 10.39 18.30
N THR A 137 -4.38 11.33 19.10
CA THR A 137 -3.96 11.01 20.47
C THR A 137 -5.17 10.71 21.35
N LEU A 138 -5.32 9.47 21.78
CA LEU A 138 -6.31 9.03 22.77
C LEU A 138 -5.74 9.16 24.19
N ASP A 139 -6.61 9.18 25.18
CA ASP A 139 -6.20 9.02 26.57
C ASP A 139 -5.87 7.54 26.86
N ALA A 140 -4.87 7.31 27.72
CA ALA A 140 -4.52 5.97 28.16
C ALA A 140 -5.62 5.42 29.07
N GLY A 141 -5.88 4.12 28.96
CA GLY A 141 -6.91 3.47 29.77
C GLY A 141 -7.46 2.21 29.11
N GLU A 142 -8.46 1.64 29.75
CA GLU A 142 -9.19 0.49 29.22
C GLU A 142 -10.54 0.96 28.68
N TYR A 143 -10.84 0.54 27.49
CA TYR A 143 -12.07 0.82 26.74
C TYR A 143 -12.72 -0.47 26.27
N THR A 144 -13.94 -0.36 25.82
CA THR A 144 -14.66 -1.49 25.22
C THR A 144 -15.26 -1.10 23.88
N VAL A 145 -15.30 -2.06 22.97
CA VAL A 145 -16.06 -1.98 21.73
C VAL A 145 -17.12 -3.08 21.81
N THR A 146 -18.37 -2.69 21.93
CA THR A 146 -19.50 -3.62 21.98
C THR A 146 -20.22 -3.64 20.63
N VAL A 147 -20.33 -4.81 20.04
CA VAL A 147 -20.94 -5.05 18.73
C VAL A 147 -22.21 -5.85 18.94
N GLU A 148 -23.35 -5.22 18.65
CA GLU A 148 -24.68 -5.84 18.74
C GLU A 148 -25.12 -6.34 17.37
N PHE A 149 -25.58 -7.57 17.31
CA PHE A 149 -26.22 -8.18 16.14
C PHE A 149 -27.73 -8.25 16.40
N LEU A 150 -28.50 -7.53 15.63
CA LEU A 150 -29.94 -7.34 15.80
C LEU A 150 -30.68 -8.04 14.67
N ASP A 151 -31.81 -8.68 14.94
CA ASP A 151 -32.66 -9.29 13.92
C ASP A 151 -33.37 -8.18 13.12
N ALA A 152 -33.09 -8.09 11.81
CA ALA A 152 -33.66 -7.06 10.97
C ALA A 152 -35.19 -7.17 10.75
N HIS A 153 -35.79 -8.32 11.08
CA HIS A 153 -37.24 -8.60 10.88
C HIS A 153 -38.04 -8.66 12.17
N LYS A 154 -37.38 -8.55 13.33
CA LYS A 154 -38.03 -8.68 14.65
C LYS A 154 -37.83 -7.45 15.52
N ASP A 155 -38.25 -6.29 15.03
CA ASP A 155 -38.12 -5.01 15.73
C ASP A 155 -36.74 -4.81 16.38
N GLU A 156 -35.68 -5.25 15.66
CA GLU A 156 -34.28 -5.19 16.10
C GLU A 156 -34.02 -5.92 17.42
N GLU A 157 -34.71 -7.05 17.65
CA GLU A 157 -34.41 -7.93 18.79
C GLU A 157 -32.92 -8.33 18.74
N ARG A 158 -32.21 -8.15 19.87
CA ARG A 158 -30.81 -8.54 19.96
C ARG A 158 -30.63 -10.05 19.88
N VAL A 159 -29.95 -10.49 18.80
CA VAL A 159 -29.64 -11.92 18.55
C VAL A 159 -28.35 -12.31 19.27
N HIS A 160 -27.37 -11.42 19.29
CA HIS A 160 -26.05 -11.68 19.90
C HIS A 160 -25.32 -10.35 20.19
N GLU A 161 -24.35 -10.42 21.09
CA GLU A 161 -23.48 -9.29 21.44
C GLU A 161 -22.07 -9.81 21.70
N GLU A 162 -21.08 -9.11 21.15
CA GLU A 162 -19.66 -9.32 21.47
C GLU A 162 -19.08 -8.04 22.06
N THR A 163 -18.27 -8.18 23.11
CA THR A 163 -17.55 -7.06 23.71
C THR A 163 -16.06 -7.35 23.67
N VAL A 164 -15.30 -6.45 23.03
CA VAL A 164 -13.86 -6.54 22.88
C VAL A 164 -13.21 -5.49 23.76
N ARG A 165 -12.27 -5.90 24.61
CA ARG A 165 -11.46 -5.00 25.43
C ARG A 165 -10.39 -4.32 24.54
N VAL A 166 -10.21 -3.02 24.73
CA VAL A 166 -9.21 -2.21 24.04
C VAL A 166 -8.38 -1.48 25.09
N LYS A 167 -7.10 -1.83 25.19
CA LYS A 167 -6.17 -1.20 26.14
C LYS A 167 -5.30 -0.18 25.41
N ILE A 168 -5.46 1.09 25.78
CA ILE A 168 -4.62 2.18 25.28
C ILE A 168 -3.48 2.41 26.27
N LEU A 169 -2.27 2.11 25.83
CA LEU A 169 -1.04 2.19 26.60
C LEU A 169 -0.54 3.63 26.72
N ASP A 170 -0.02 4.03 27.89
CA ASP A 170 0.34 5.43 28.17
C ASP A 170 1.71 5.82 27.58
N GLU A 171 1.84 5.67 26.29
CA GLU A 171 2.96 6.15 25.48
C GLU A 171 2.48 6.50 24.07
N LYS A 172 3.34 7.13 23.27
CA LYS A 172 3.09 7.47 21.87
C LYS A 172 4.16 6.89 20.97
N LEU A 173 3.74 6.26 19.89
CA LEU A 173 4.67 5.90 18.83
C LEU A 173 5.32 7.16 18.24
N PRO A 174 6.64 7.14 17.97
CA PRO A 174 7.32 8.24 17.31
C PRO A 174 6.76 8.46 15.89
N THR A 175 6.95 9.65 15.34
CA THR A 175 6.61 9.92 13.94
C THR A 175 7.33 8.94 13.02
N GLN A 176 6.60 8.41 12.05
CA GLN A 176 7.17 7.50 11.04
C GLN A 176 8.35 8.16 10.33
N LYS A 177 9.49 7.48 10.33
CA LYS A 177 10.70 7.90 9.61
C LYS A 177 10.85 7.20 8.26
N LEU A 178 10.24 6.03 8.12
CA LEU A 178 10.23 5.26 6.88
C LEU A 178 9.59 6.08 5.76
N MET A 179 10.29 6.28 4.66
CA MET A 179 9.70 6.75 3.42
C MET A 179 9.02 5.56 2.74
N TYR A 180 7.71 5.65 2.53
CA TYR A 180 6.94 4.53 2.00
C TYR A 180 6.15 4.97 0.79
N THR A 181 6.39 4.29 -0.32
CA THR A 181 5.71 4.52 -1.60
C THR A 181 5.18 3.23 -2.20
N ASN A 182 4.00 3.31 -2.78
CA ASN A 182 3.50 2.38 -3.79
C ASN A 182 3.20 3.21 -5.04
N TRP A 183 3.68 2.78 -6.20
CA TRP A 183 3.44 3.56 -7.41
C TRP A 183 1.95 3.63 -7.73
N LEU A 184 1.46 4.88 -7.76
CA LEU A 184 0.10 5.19 -8.12
C LEU A 184 0.02 5.37 -9.64
N HIS A 185 -0.85 4.59 -10.29
CA HIS A 185 -1.05 4.57 -11.72
C HIS A 185 -2.24 5.46 -12.10
N CYS A 186 -1.95 6.66 -12.62
CA CYS A 186 -2.99 7.65 -12.98
C CYS A 186 -3.91 7.18 -14.11
N ASP A 187 -3.37 6.47 -15.09
CA ASP A 187 -4.14 5.91 -16.19
C ASP A 187 -5.12 4.83 -15.73
N CYS A 188 -4.74 4.02 -14.74
CA CYS A 188 -5.67 3.06 -14.12
C CYS A 188 -6.84 3.75 -13.41
N ILE A 189 -6.61 4.91 -12.79
CA ILE A 189 -7.69 5.75 -12.25
C ILE A 189 -8.62 6.20 -13.39
N CYS A 190 -8.04 6.73 -14.47
CA CYS A 190 -8.80 7.25 -15.61
C CYS A 190 -9.66 6.16 -16.25
N ASP A 191 -9.06 5.03 -16.57
CA ASP A 191 -9.76 3.95 -17.27
C ASP A 191 -10.83 3.28 -16.41
N PHE A 192 -10.54 3.03 -15.12
CA PHE A 192 -11.50 2.38 -14.24
C PHE A 192 -12.68 3.30 -13.90
N HIS A 193 -12.41 4.55 -13.49
CA HIS A 193 -13.45 5.50 -13.08
C HIS A 193 -14.02 6.31 -14.24
N ARG A 194 -13.51 6.13 -15.47
CA ARG A 194 -13.95 6.82 -16.68
C ARG A 194 -13.87 8.34 -16.55
N VAL A 195 -12.77 8.83 -16.01
CA VAL A 195 -12.48 10.26 -15.87
C VAL A 195 -11.34 10.67 -16.80
N GLU A 196 -11.39 11.89 -17.30
CA GLU A 196 -10.33 12.41 -18.17
C GLU A 196 -9.08 12.71 -17.33
N MET A 197 -7.90 12.38 -17.89
CA MET A 197 -6.61 12.59 -17.24
C MET A 197 -6.43 14.04 -16.79
N PHE A 198 -6.18 14.23 -15.50
CA PHE A 198 -5.96 15.52 -14.84
C PHE A 198 -7.15 16.50 -14.91
N SER A 199 -8.37 16.02 -15.18
CA SER A 199 -9.60 16.80 -15.01
C SER A 199 -9.90 17.08 -13.53
N ASP A 200 -10.89 17.92 -13.24
CA ASP A 200 -11.33 18.18 -11.87
C ASP A 200 -11.87 16.92 -11.19
N GLU A 201 -12.54 16.06 -11.94
CA GLU A 201 -13.05 14.77 -11.50
C GLU A 201 -11.89 13.82 -11.17
N PHE A 202 -10.87 13.74 -12.01
CA PHE A 202 -9.66 12.97 -11.75
C PHE A 202 -9.01 13.41 -10.42
N PHE A 203 -8.87 14.71 -10.18
CA PHE A 203 -8.25 15.21 -8.95
C PHE A 203 -9.04 14.90 -7.68
N LYS A 204 -10.37 14.79 -7.75
CA LYS A 204 -11.20 14.33 -6.63
C LYS A 204 -10.92 12.86 -6.31
N VAL A 205 -10.91 12.00 -7.35
CA VAL A 205 -10.59 10.59 -7.20
C VAL A 205 -9.16 10.39 -6.69
N LEU A 206 -8.18 11.10 -7.27
CA LEU A 206 -6.78 11.07 -6.83
C LEU A 206 -6.65 11.41 -5.33
N GLU A 207 -7.35 12.46 -4.88
CA GLU A 207 -7.29 12.89 -3.47
C GLU A 207 -7.76 11.77 -2.54
N ASP A 208 -8.79 11.01 -2.91
CA ASP A 208 -9.30 9.89 -2.13
C ASP A 208 -8.30 8.72 -2.11
N TYR A 209 -7.72 8.34 -3.26
CA TYR A 209 -6.67 7.32 -3.35
C TYR A 209 -5.46 7.66 -2.45
N VAL A 210 -4.99 8.90 -2.51
CA VAL A 210 -3.84 9.33 -1.70
C VAL A 210 -4.21 9.40 -0.22
N ARG A 211 -5.43 9.81 0.13
CA ARG A 211 -5.90 9.84 1.54
C ARG A 211 -5.95 8.44 2.14
N VAL A 212 -6.52 7.47 1.44
CA VAL A 212 -6.51 6.07 1.89
C VAL A 212 -5.09 5.55 2.06
N ALA A 213 -4.19 5.85 1.11
CA ALA A 213 -2.79 5.49 1.21
C ALA A 213 -2.09 6.11 2.43
N ALA A 214 -2.27 7.42 2.64
CA ALA A 214 -1.64 8.16 3.74
C ALA A 214 -2.14 7.72 5.12
N THR A 215 -3.43 7.42 5.25
CA THR A 215 -4.03 6.86 6.48
C THR A 215 -3.33 5.57 6.89
N HIS A 216 -2.83 4.80 5.92
CA HIS A 216 -2.14 3.53 6.13
C HIS A 216 -0.62 3.63 5.92
N GLY A 217 -0.03 4.79 6.23
CA GLY A 217 1.41 4.99 6.35
C GLY A 217 2.15 5.32 5.05
N MET A 218 1.51 5.31 3.88
CA MET A 218 2.17 5.73 2.65
C MET A 218 2.32 7.26 2.64
N ASN A 219 3.57 7.74 2.70
CA ASN A 219 3.88 9.16 2.81
C ASN A 219 4.62 9.74 1.60
N MET A 220 4.88 8.92 0.58
CA MET A 220 5.51 9.31 -0.68
C MET A 220 4.62 8.90 -1.86
N VAL A 221 4.44 9.80 -2.83
CA VAL A 221 3.60 9.61 -4.02
C VAL A 221 4.42 9.81 -5.29
N LEU A 222 4.22 8.92 -6.27
CA LEU A 222 4.83 9.03 -7.60
C LEU A 222 4.30 10.29 -8.30
N LEU A 223 5.21 11.15 -8.80
CA LEU A 223 4.95 12.30 -9.66
C LEU A 223 5.18 11.90 -11.12
N PRO A 224 4.15 11.72 -11.93
CA PRO A 224 4.32 11.45 -13.33
C PRO A 224 4.71 12.75 -14.08
N ALA A 225 5.93 13.24 -13.82
CA ALA A 225 6.47 14.41 -14.52
C ALA A 225 6.41 14.20 -16.03
N PHE A 226 6.85 13.04 -16.46
CA PHE A 226 6.63 12.45 -17.78
C PHE A 226 5.92 11.10 -17.62
N THR A 227 5.40 10.55 -18.71
CA THR A 227 4.66 9.27 -18.65
C THR A 227 5.57 8.16 -18.13
N PRO A 228 5.27 7.55 -16.97
CA PRO A 228 6.12 6.51 -16.40
C PRO A 228 6.24 5.30 -17.35
N PRO A 229 7.47 4.84 -17.68
CA PRO A 229 7.69 3.70 -18.56
C PRO A 229 7.55 2.36 -17.83
N LEU A 230 6.56 2.23 -16.95
CA LEU A 230 6.39 1.10 -16.04
C LEU A 230 5.47 0.05 -16.64
N ASP A 231 5.84 -1.23 -16.47
CA ASP A 231 5.08 -2.39 -16.95
C ASP A 231 4.52 -2.21 -18.38
N THR A 232 5.37 -1.70 -19.28
CA THR A 232 5.03 -1.40 -20.66
C THR A 232 5.99 -2.14 -21.59
N PRO A 233 5.51 -2.93 -22.57
CA PRO A 233 6.40 -3.59 -23.52
C PRO A 233 7.18 -2.56 -24.33
N VAL A 234 8.42 -2.90 -24.68
CA VAL A 234 9.24 -2.06 -25.56
C VAL A 234 8.50 -1.77 -26.88
N GLY A 235 8.42 -0.50 -27.25
CA GLY A 235 7.72 -0.04 -28.45
C GLY A 235 6.18 0.04 -28.30
N LYS A 236 5.62 -0.25 -27.11
CA LYS A 236 4.22 -0.01 -26.79
C LYS A 236 4.08 1.21 -25.88
N GLU A 237 2.87 1.70 -25.77
CA GLU A 237 2.60 2.92 -25.01
C GLU A 237 1.36 2.75 -24.13
N ARG A 238 1.40 3.41 -22.98
CA ARG A 238 0.26 3.63 -22.09
C ARG A 238 -0.35 5.00 -22.34
N MET A 239 -1.52 5.27 -21.76
CA MET A 239 -2.13 6.58 -21.73
C MET A 239 -1.13 7.63 -21.25
N THR A 240 -1.07 8.80 -21.89
CA THR A 240 -0.16 9.87 -21.51
C THR A 240 -0.51 10.43 -20.14
N ALA A 241 0.37 10.20 -19.17
CA ALA A 241 0.29 10.73 -17.81
C ALA A 241 1.49 11.67 -17.58
N GLN A 242 1.39 12.91 -18.05
CA GLN A 242 2.50 13.87 -18.04
C GLN A 242 2.06 15.18 -17.38
N LEU A 243 2.66 15.50 -16.21
CA LEU A 243 2.37 16.70 -15.44
C LEU A 243 3.10 17.95 -15.93
N VAL A 244 4.26 17.78 -16.60
CA VAL A 244 5.05 18.91 -17.10
C VAL A 244 4.65 19.22 -18.52
N LYS A 245 4.09 20.42 -18.73
CA LYS A 245 3.77 20.88 -20.07
C LYS A 245 5.04 21.39 -20.75
N VAL A 246 5.45 20.76 -21.84
CA VAL A 246 6.66 21.09 -22.59
C VAL A 246 6.30 21.83 -23.86
N THR A 247 6.99 22.92 -24.14
CA THR A 247 6.89 23.65 -25.43
C THR A 247 8.28 23.76 -26.03
N TYR A 248 8.44 23.36 -27.29
CA TYR A 248 9.66 23.50 -28.06
C TYR A 248 9.51 24.56 -29.15
N ALA A 249 10.26 25.67 -29.03
CA ALA A 249 10.21 26.77 -29.97
C ALA A 249 11.61 27.43 -30.12
N ARG A 250 11.99 27.75 -31.35
CA ARG A 250 13.26 28.45 -31.68
C ARG A 250 14.50 27.77 -31.05
N GLY A 251 14.53 26.44 -31.05
CA GLY A 251 15.68 25.69 -30.52
C GLY A 251 15.73 25.58 -28.98
N LYS A 252 14.69 26.01 -28.27
CA LYS A 252 14.65 26.00 -26.79
C LYS A 252 13.43 25.29 -26.26
N TYR A 253 13.60 24.61 -25.14
CA TYR A 253 12.51 24.02 -24.35
C TYR A 253 12.04 25.03 -23.31
N ASN A 254 10.72 25.11 -23.11
CA ASN A 254 10.09 25.79 -21.99
C ASN A 254 9.20 24.80 -21.24
N PHE A 255 9.18 24.90 -19.93
CA PHE A 255 8.47 23.98 -19.04
C PHE A 255 7.44 24.75 -18.20
N ASP A 256 6.19 24.28 -18.20
CA ASP A 256 5.15 24.79 -17.32
C ASP A 256 4.82 23.71 -16.27
N PHE A 257 5.03 24.06 -15.02
CA PHE A 257 4.83 23.20 -13.86
C PHE A 257 3.48 23.41 -13.15
N SER A 258 2.57 24.20 -13.70
CA SER A 258 1.29 24.54 -13.04
C SER A 258 0.45 23.31 -12.72
N LEU A 259 0.40 22.34 -13.63
CA LEU A 259 -0.32 21.08 -13.41
C LEU A 259 0.40 20.20 -12.37
N MET A 260 1.73 20.15 -12.39
CA MET A 260 2.52 19.44 -11.37
C MET A 260 2.30 20.05 -9.98
N LYS A 261 2.25 21.39 -9.89
CA LYS A 261 1.91 22.07 -8.63
C LYS A 261 0.54 21.68 -8.12
N ARG A 262 -0.47 21.68 -8.98
CA ARG A 262 -1.83 21.23 -8.61
C ARG A 262 -1.84 19.80 -8.07
N TYR A 263 -1.14 18.88 -8.74
CA TYR A 263 -1.01 17.48 -8.31
C TYR A 263 -0.37 17.38 -6.92
N ILE A 264 0.75 18.08 -6.72
CA ILE A 264 1.46 18.15 -5.44
C ILE A 264 0.55 18.70 -4.33
N ASP A 265 -0.19 19.78 -4.60
CA ASP A 265 -1.06 20.41 -3.61
C ASP A 265 -2.22 19.48 -3.21
N VAL A 266 -2.81 18.74 -4.17
CA VAL A 266 -3.84 17.71 -3.89
C VAL A 266 -3.25 16.60 -3.02
N CYS A 267 -2.09 16.06 -3.40
CA CYS A 267 -1.45 14.98 -2.64
C CYS A 267 -1.05 15.43 -1.22
N LYS A 268 -0.54 16.66 -1.05
CA LYS A 268 -0.23 17.22 0.28
C LYS A 268 -1.47 17.32 1.17
N ARG A 269 -2.60 17.81 0.64
CA ARG A 269 -3.87 17.86 1.39
C ARG A 269 -4.34 16.48 1.82
N ALA A 270 -4.09 15.48 1.00
CA ALA A 270 -4.44 14.08 1.29
C ALA A 270 -3.47 13.39 2.25
N GLY A 271 -2.31 14.00 2.60
CA GLY A 271 -1.37 13.49 3.60
C GLY A 271 0.03 13.15 3.09
N ALA A 272 0.32 13.29 1.78
CA ALA A 272 1.65 13.05 1.26
C ALA A 272 2.67 14.09 1.76
N THR A 273 3.88 13.64 2.09
CA THR A 273 4.98 14.50 2.56
C THR A 273 6.22 14.44 1.67
N TYR A 274 6.38 13.37 0.93
CA TYR A 274 7.45 13.11 -0.01
C TYR A 274 6.87 12.83 -1.40
N PHE A 275 7.70 12.97 -2.41
CA PHE A 275 7.35 12.66 -3.79
C PHE A 275 8.48 11.88 -4.46
N GLU A 276 8.12 11.01 -5.37
CA GLU A 276 9.03 10.28 -6.22
C GLU A 276 8.85 10.78 -7.65
N HIS A 277 9.87 11.43 -8.19
CA HIS A 277 9.87 11.85 -9.58
C HIS A 277 9.87 10.61 -10.48
N SER A 278 8.98 10.54 -11.47
CA SER A 278 8.95 9.43 -12.42
C SER A 278 10.31 9.20 -13.07
N HIS A 279 10.54 7.97 -13.48
CA HIS A 279 11.79 7.50 -14.04
C HIS A 279 12.31 8.42 -15.14
N LEU A 280 13.59 8.78 -15.06
CA LEU A 280 14.25 9.64 -16.07
C LEU A 280 14.62 8.86 -17.33
N PHE A 281 14.70 7.53 -17.23
CA PHE A 281 15.01 6.63 -18.33
C PHE A 281 14.05 5.43 -18.32
N SER A 282 14.04 4.65 -19.40
CA SER A 282 13.22 3.47 -19.50
C SER A 282 13.61 2.41 -18.48
N GLN A 283 12.65 1.54 -18.11
CA GLN A 283 12.87 0.35 -17.31
C GLN A 283 13.90 -0.59 -17.96
N TRP A 284 14.50 -1.48 -17.15
CA TRP A 284 15.41 -2.54 -17.56
C TRP A 284 16.67 -2.01 -18.30
N GLY A 285 17.46 -1.22 -17.56
CA GLY A 285 18.82 -0.86 -17.97
C GLY A 285 18.99 0.49 -18.64
N ALA A 286 17.99 1.38 -18.56
CA ALA A 286 18.10 2.78 -19.03
C ALA A 286 18.53 2.90 -20.50
N THR A 287 17.91 2.14 -21.41
CA THR A 287 18.29 2.14 -22.83
C THR A 287 17.64 3.26 -23.63
N ALA A 288 16.45 3.72 -23.23
CA ALA A 288 15.65 4.70 -23.94
C ALA A 288 15.13 5.80 -23.00
N ALA A 289 14.58 6.86 -23.60
CA ALA A 289 13.81 7.87 -22.89
C ALA A 289 12.40 7.38 -22.56
N PRO A 290 11.74 7.90 -21.50
CA PRO A 290 10.30 7.74 -21.33
C PRO A 290 9.53 8.49 -22.42
N LYS A 291 8.24 8.19 -22.55
CA LYS A 291 7.35 8.94 -23.44
C LYS A 291 7.24 10.39 -22.97
N ILE A 292 7.64 11.33 -23.82
CA ILE A 292 7.51 12.77 -23.58
C ILE A 292 6.82 13.44 -24.76
N VAL A 293 5.77 14.19 -24.43
CA VAL A 293 4.96 14.95 -25.38
C VAL A 293 5.25 16.44 -25.22
N ALA A 294 5.37 17.17 -26.34
CA ALA A 294 5.60 18.61 -26.35
C ALA A 294 4.76 19.31 -27.43
N THR A 295 4.45 20.59 -27.19
CA THR A 295 3.89 21.46 -28.21
C THR A 295 5.03 21.98 -29.12
N VAL A 296 5.02 21.54 -30.38
CA VAL A 296 5.98 21.94 -31.41
C VAL A 296 5.24 22.63 -32.55
N LYS A 297 5.58 23.90 -32.83
CA LYS A 297 4.89 24.72 -33.85
C LYS A 297 3.36 24.75 -33.66
N GLY A 298 2.88 24.80 -32.41
CA GLY A 298 1.47 24.86 -32.05
C GLY A 298 0.71 23.52 -32.12
N LYS A 299 1.39 22.41 -32.38
CA LYS A 299 0.81 21.07 -32.41
C LYS A 299 1.46 20.19 -31.34
N GLU A 300 0.66 19.37 -30.70
CA GLU A 300 1.15 18.35 -29.78
C GLU A 300 1.86 17.23 -30.55
N LYS A 301 3.03 16.85 -30.09
CA LYS A 301 3.86 15.81 -30.71
C LYS A 301 4.65 15.07 -29.63
N GLN A 302 4.72 13.77 -29.70
CA GLN A 302 5.70 12.98 -28.96
C GLN A 302 7.10 13.30 -29.52
N ILE A 303 8.00 13.71 -28.64
CA ILE A 303 9.35 14.11 -29.01
C ILE A 303 10.40 13.11 -28.54
N PHE A 304 10.12 12.30 -27.50
CA PHE A 304 10.96 11.24 -26.98
C PHE A 304 10.14 10.00 -26.62
N GLY A 305 10.78 8.86 -26.63
CA GLY A 305 10.17 7.56 -26.33
C GLY A 305 11.15 6.41 -26.54
N TRP A 306 10.63 5.20 -26.80
CA TRP A 306 11.44 3.99 -26.97
C TRP A 306 12.48 4.02 -28.10
N ASP A 307 12.30 4.85 -29.08
CA ASP A 307 13.21 5.10 -30.20
C ASP A 307 14.33 6.10 -29.88
N THR A 308 14.30 6.70 -28.70
CA THR A 308 15.25 7.73 -28.26
C THR A 308 16.31 7.12 -27.35
N VAL A 309 17.56 7.12 -27.79
CA VAL A 309 18.69 6.63 -26.98
C VAL A 309 18.83 7.45 -25.70
N ALA A 310 18.82 6.79 -24.54
CA ALA A 310 18.85 7.41 -23.21
C ALA A 310 20.03 8.38 -23.01
N SER A 311 21.23 8.03 -23.48
CA SER A 311 22.45 8.85 -23.43
C SER A 311 22.70 9.65 -24.70
N GLY A 312 21.71 9.75 -25.62
CA GLY A 312 21.83 10.53 -26.87
C GLY A 312 21.88 12.02 -26.61
N GLU A 313 22.52 12.77 -27.52
CA GLU A 313 22.77 14.22 -27.36
C GLU A 313 21.48 15.02 -27.20
N GLU A 314 20.45 14.73 -28.00
CA GLU A 314 19.17 15.46 -27.94
C GLU A 314 18.47 15.26 -26.59
N TYR A 315 18.40 14.03 -26.11
CA TYR A 315 17.75 13.73 -24.83
C TYR A 315 18.60 14.25 -23.65
N SER A 316 19.91 14.15 -23.74
CA SER A 316 20.83 14.72 -22.73
C SER A 316 20.66 16.24 -22.62
N ALA A 317 20.56 16.95 -23.75
CA ALA A 317 20.31 18.38 -23.77
C ALA A 317 18.94 18.74 -23.18
N PHE A 318 17.92 17.97 -23.50
CA PHE A 318 16.58 18.11 -22.90
C PHE A 318 16.62 17.91 -21.39
N LEU A 319 17.22 16.81 -20.89
CA LEU A 319 17.32 16.53 -19.46
C LEU A 319 18.05 17.63 -18.68
N LYS A 320 19.15 18.15 -19.20
CA LYS A 320 19.85 19.27 -18.56
C LYS A 320 18.97 20.51 -18.44
N ALA A 321 18.28 20.88 -19.53
CA ALA A 321 17.34 21.99 -19.51
C ALA A 321 16.19 21.77 -18.53
N TYR A 322 15.60 20.57 -18.54
CA TYR A 322 14.51 20.20 -17.65
C TYR A 322 14.94 20.19 -16.19
N LEU A 323 16.03 19.50 -15.85
CA LEU A 323 16.51 19.38 -14.48
C LEU A 323 16.90 20.75 -13.89
N THR A 324 17.42 21.66 -14.70
CA THR A 324 17.66 23.03 -14.27
C THR A 324 16.38 23.74 -13.83
N GLU A 325 15.30 23.64 -14.60
CA GLU A 325 14.04 24.34 -14.30
C GLU A 325 13.23 23.62 -13.20
N VAL A 326 13.17 22.29 -13.20
CA VAL A 326 12.44 21.56 -12.13
C VAL A 326 13.09 21.76 -10.77
N LYS A 327 14.42 21.87 -10.69
CA LYS A 327 15.12 22.18 -9.41
C LYS A 327 14.72 23.55 -8.86
N LYS A 328 14.54 24.57 -9.70
CA LYS A 328 14.03 25.90 -9.30
C LYS A 328 12.60 25.77 -8.76
N PHE A 329 11.73 25.11 -9.52
CA PHE A 329 10.35 24.84 -9.09
C PHE A 329 10.28 24.11 -7.74
N LEU A 330 11.09 23.06 -7.56
CA LEU A 330 11.13 22.31 -6.30
C LEU A 330 11.66 23.14 -5.13
N ALA A 331 12.58 24.07 -5.38
CA ALA A 331 13.07 24.99 -4.36
C ALA A 331 11.99 26.00 -3.94
N GLU A 332 11.25 26.58 -4.89
CA GLU A 332 10.12 27.47 -4.65
C GLU A 332 9.02 26.78 -3.85
N GLU A 333 8.69 25.52 -4.16
CA GLU A 333 7.71 24.69 -3.45
C GLU A 333 8.24 24.09 -2.13
N LYS A 334 9.51 24.35 -1.75
CA LYS A 334 10.19 23.82 -0.54
C LYS A 334 10.27 22.29 -0.52
N LEU A 335 10.46 21.69 -1.69
CA LEU A 335 10.49 20.25 -1.89
C LEU A 335 11.88 19.67 -2.21
N SER A 336 12.95 20.49 -2.31
CA SER A 336 14.30 20.04 -2.69
C SER A 336 14.85 18.85 -1.88
N LYS A 337 14.39 18.66 -0.64
CA LYS A 337 14.78 17.55 0.24
C LYS A 337 13.66 16.51 0.43
N ARG A 338 12.61 16.60 -0.37
CA ARG A 338 11.41 15.74 -0.26
C ARG A 338 11.04 15.06 -1.58
N VAL A 339 11.91 15.18 -2.59
CA VAL A 339 11.72 14.51 -3.88
C VAL A 339 12.87 13.57 -4.13
N LEU A 340 12.55 12.29 -4.36
CA LEU A 340 13.46 11.27 -4.87
C LEU A 340 13.38 11.27 -6.40
N PHE A 341 14.49 11.40 -7.10
CA PHE A 341 14.57 11.19 -8.54
C PHE A 341 14.86 9.72 -8.81
N HIS A 342 13.92 9.04 -9.44
CA HIS A 342 14.10 7.66 -9.87
C HIS A 342 14.83 7.63 -11.21
N VAL A 343 15.89 6.82 -11.30
CA VAL A 343 16.74 6.80 -12.50
C VAL A 343 16.12 5.95 -13.60
N SER A 344 16.01 4.66 -13.35
CA SER A 344 15.54 3.64 -14.28
C SER A 344 14.75 2.59 -13.47
N ASP A 345 14.86 1.31 -13.82
CA ASP A 345 14.25 0.21 -13.09
C ASP A 345 15.01 -1.09 -13.37
N GLU A 346 15.40 -1.80 -12.33
CA GLU A 346 16.00 -3.13 -12.32
C GLU A 346 17.14 -3.36 -13.34
N PRO A 347 18.22 -2.54 -13.34
CA PRO A 347 19.37 -2.81 -14.19
C PRO A 347 20.09 -4.10 -13.74
N ALA A 348 20.28 -5.04 -14.68
CA ALA A 348 21.07 -6.25 -14.47
C ALA A 348 22.56 -6.01 -14.79
N ASP A 349 23.45 -6.89 -14.35
CA ASP A 349 24.91 -6.75 -14.52
C ASP A 349 25.33 -6.53 -15.97
N PHE A 350 24.73 -7.23 -16.92
CA PHE A 350 25.05 -7.09 -18.35
C PHE A 350 24.57 -5.74 -18.94
N MET A 351 23.69 -5.02 -18.26
CA MET A 351 23.19 -3.68 -18.63
C MET A 351 24.06 -2.56 -18.07
N LEU A 352 24.99 -2.86 -17.17
CA LEU A 352 25.81 -1.88 -16.46
C LEU A 352 26.47 -0.83 -17.38
N PRO A 353 27.05 -1.16 -18.54
CA PRO A 353 27.66 -0.14 -19.40
C PRO A 353 26.68 0.90 -19.94
N THR A 354 25.46 0.48 -20.28
CA THR A 354 24.39 1.40 -20.77
C THR A 354 23.83 2.22 -19.62
N TYR A 355 23.61 1.59 -18.48
CA TYR A 355 23.12 2.25 -17.26
C TYR A 355 24.07 3.34 -16.77
N LEU A 356 25.40 3.07 -16.72
CA LEU A 356 26.38 4.08 -16.31
C LEU A 356 26.44 5.28 -17.26
N LYS A 357 26.29 5.05 -18.58
CA LYS A 357 26.22 6.15 -19.55
C LYS A 357 24.98 7.04 -19.33
N ALA A 358 23.84 6.45 -19.00
CA ALA A 358 22.63 7.21 -18.68
C ALA A 358 22.80 7.99 -17.37
N LEU A 359 23.40 7.38 -16.33
CA LEU A 359 23.72 8.07 -15.08
C LEU A 359 24.67 9.27 -15.29
N ASP A 360 25.65 9.15 -16.15
CA ASP A 360 26.58 10.26 -16.47
C ASP A 360 25.88 11.51 -17.00
N VAL A 361 24.72 11.36 -17.64
CA VAL A 361 23.91 12.49 -18.13
C VAL A 361 23.33 13.32 -16.99
N ILE A 362 23.00 12.70 -15.87
CA ILE A 362 22.21 13.32 -14.79
C ILE A 362 22.96 13.50 -13.47
N LYS A 363 24.10 12.84 -13.26
CA LYS A 363 24.78 12.80 -11.96
C LYS A 363 25.15 14.18 -11.41
N ASP A 364 25.68 15.06 -12.25
CA ASP A 364 26.10 16.41 -11.86
C ASP A 364 24.86 17.30 -11.63
N GLU A 365 23.83 17.13 -12.48
CA GLU A 365 22.58 17.88 -12.38
C GLU A 365 21.79 17.55 -11.12
N LEU A 366 21.89 16.32 -10.60
CA LEU A 366 21.18 15.85 -9.41
C LEU A 366 22.05 15.83 -8.15
N GLU A 367 23.24 16.45 -8.19
CA GLU A 367 24.06 16.56 -6.98
C GLU A 367 23.27 17.25 -5.86
N GLY A 368 23.28 16.63 -4.66
CA GLY A 368 22.57 17.13 -3.48
C GLY A 368 21.07 16.76 -3.39
N TYR A 369 20.50 16.15 -4.43
CA TYR A 369 19.16 15.56 -4.41
C TYR A 369 19.16 14.07 -4.04
N MET A 370 18.02 13.55 -3.60
CA MET A 370 17.83 12.12 -3.43
C MET A 370 17.72 11.47 -4.81
N THR A 371 18.63 10.57 -5.12
CA THR A 371 18.66 9.82 -6.37
C THR A 371 18.63 8.34 -6.05
N GLY A 372 17.59 7.65 -6.46
CA GLY A 372 17.34 6.24 -6.16
C GLY A 372 17.08 5.42 -7.41
N ASP A 373 17.28 4.11 -7.29
CA ASP A 373 16.91 3.16 -8.32
C ASP A 373 16.60 1.79 -7.70
N ALA A 374 15.64 1.07 -8.29
CA ALA A 374 15.41 -0.32 -8.00
C ALA A 374 16.56 -1.14 -8.59
N LEU A 375 17.51 -1.55 -7.73
CA LEU A 375 18.71 -2.28 -8.16
C LEU A 375 19.08 -3.34 -7.13
N SER A 376 19.05 -4.59 -7.54
CA SER A 376 19.27 -5.74 -6.66
C SER A 376 20.67 -6.36 -6.81
N HIS A 377 21.45 -5.91 -7.79
CA HIS A 377 22.81 -6.36 -8.03
C HIS A 377 23.82 -5.44 -7.33
N TYR A 378 24.52 -5.93 -6.31
CA TYR A 378 25.45 -5.11 -5.51
C TYR A 378 26.57 -4.48 -6.35
N GLU A 379 27.07 -5.17 -7.36
CA GLU A 379 28.09 -4.65 -8.27
C GLU A 379 27.60 -3.42 -9.07
N VAL A 380 26.32 -3.40 -9.46
CA VAL A 380 25.70 -2.24 -10.12
C VAL A 380 25.66 -1.06 -9.14
N TYR A 381 25.26 -1.29 -7.89
CA TYR A 381 25.25 -0.25 -6.86
C TYR A 381 26.66 0.31 -6.61
N GLU A 382 27.65 -0.55 -6.37
CA GLU A 382 29.02 -0.16 -6.06
C GLU A 382 29.66 0.71 -7.15
N LYS A 383 29.34 0.43 -8.41
CA LYS A 383 29.85 1.17 -9.57
C LYS A 383 28.99 2.37 -9.96
N SER A 384 27.80 2.49 -9.40
CA SER A 384 26.87 3.58 -9.71
C SER A 384 27.04 4.79 -8.79
N SER A 385 26.44 5.92 -9.16
CA SER A 385 26.34 7.13 -8.31
C SER A 385 25.03 7.19 -7.54
N VAL A 386 24.24 6.12 -7.52
CA VAL A 386 22.95 6.03 -6.83
C VAL A 386 23.18 6.08 -5.32
N LYS A 387 22.48 6.98 -4.63
CA LYS A 387 22.61 7.18 -3.18
C LYS A 387 21.60 6.37 -2.36
N TYR A 388 20.45 6.11 -2.93
CA TYR A 388 19.33 5.40 -2.31
C TYR A 388 19.09 4.08 -3.05
N PRO A 389 19.85 3.02 -2.72
CA PRO A 389 19.62 1.72 -3.33
C PRO A 389 18.28 1.16 -2.85
N ILE A 390 17.39 0.84 -3.78
CA ILE A 390 16.09 0.20 -3.52
C ILE A 390 16.24 -1.26 -3.91
N VAL A 391 16.33 -2.17 -2.94
CA VAL A 391 16.82 -3.54 -3.14
C VAL A 391 15.70 -4.56 -2.90
N ALA A 392 15.58 -5.53 -3.82
CA ALA A 392 14.65 -6.64 -3.65
C ALA A 392 14.97 -7.43 -2.38
N THR A 393 13.96 -7.73 -1.57
CA THR A 393 14.13 -8.33 -0.25
C THR A 393 14.93 -9.65 -0.24
N HIS A 394 14.86 -10.43 -1.31
CA HIS A 394 15.63 -11.68 -1.43
C HIS A 394 17.10 -11.50 -1.84
N MET A 395 17.49 -10.29 -2.26
CA MET A 395 18.85 -9.92 -2.67
C MET A 395 19.50 -8.90 -1.71
N ILE A 396 18.87 -8.60 -0.58
CA ILE A 396 19.23 -7.45 0.27
C ILE A 396 20.45 -7.68 1.16
N ASP A 397 20.82 -8.93 1.47
CA ASP A 397 21.88 -9.24 2.41
C ASP A 397 23.25 -8.59 2.08
N PRO A 398 23.73 -8.56 0.82
CA PRO A 398 24.97 -7.87 0.46
C PRO A 398 24.95 -6.35 0.74
N PHE A 399 23.76 -5.74 0.84
CA PHE A 399 23.59 -4.32 1.09
C PHE A 399 23.47 -3.98 2.58
N LYS A 400 23.53 -4.97 3.46
CA LYS A 400 23.41 -4.76 4.91
C LYS A 400 24.49 -3.79 5.39
N GLY A 401 24.06 -2.69 6.01
CA GLY A 401 24.95 -1.62 6.44
C GLY A 401 25.12 -0.47 5.44
N CYS A 402 24.60 -0.57 4.23
CA CYS A 402 24.55 0.57 3.32
C CYS A 402 23.73 1.71 3.93
N LYS A 403 24.24 2.94 3.75
CA LYS A 403 23.49 4.13 4.13
C LYS A 403 22.28 4.31 3.23
N ASP A 404 21.18 4.77 3.80
CA ASP A 404 19.94 5.09 3.09
C ASP A 404 19.38 3.92 2.25
N LEU A 405 19.58 2.68 2.74
CA LEU A 405 19.06 1.45 2.13
C LEU A 405 17.54 1.42 2.15
N TRP A 406 16.94 1.12 1.00
CA TRP A 406 15.52 0.84 0.84
C TRP A 406 15.30 -0.64 0.50
N ALA A 407 14.08 -1.11 0.73
CA ALA A 407 13.66 -2.45 0.35
C ALA A 407 12.44 -2.39 -0.56
N TYR A 408 12.30 -3.41 -1.43
CA TYR A 408 11.08 -3.66 -2.19
C TYR A 408 10.84 -5.15 -2.37
N TYR A 409 9.64 -5.50 -2.68
CA TYR A 409 9.28 -6.80 -3.25
C TYR A 409 8.25 -6.62 -4.37
N THR A 410 8.11 -7.67 -5.19
CA THR A 410 7.14 -7.76 -6.28
C THR A 410 6.28 -9.02 -6.13
N GLY A 411 5.66 -9.49 -7.20
CA GLY A 411 5.01 -10.78 -7.27
C GLY A 411 5.98 -11.98 -7.36
N GLU A 412 7.29 -11.75 -7.39
CA GLU A 412 8.31 -12.80 -7.58
C GLU A 412 8.88 -13.37 -6.26
N GLN A 413 8.84 -12.60 -5.16
CA GLN A 413 9.28 -13.04 -3.83
C GLN A 413 8.20 -13.92 -3.20
N THR A 414 8.11 -15.17 -3.65
CA THR A 414 7.01 -16.10 -3.33
C THR A 414 7.44 -17.37 -2.60
N ALA A 415 8.76 -17.55 -2.35
CA ALA A 415 9.25 -18.72 -1.64
C ALA A 415 8.75 -18.76 -0.18
N GLU A 416 8.73 -19.95 0.38
CA GLU A 416 8.30 -20.19 1.76
C GLU A 416 9.18 -19.40 2.75
N GLY A 417 8.53 -18.68 3.66
CA GLY A 417 9.19 -17.82 4.66
C GLY A 417 9.57 -16.42 4.15
N MET A 418 9.34 -16.10 2.89
CA MET A 418 9.54 -14.73 2.39
C MET A 418 8.40 -13.81 2.79
N SER A 419 8.72 -12.71 3.46
CA SER A 419 7.74 -11.66 3.72
C SER A 419 7.26 -11.04 2.41
N ASN A 420 5.96 -10.98 2.24
CA ASN A 420 5.28 -10.36 1.13
C ASN A 420 3.83 -10.05 1.53
N ARG A 421 3.09 -9.35 0.69
CA ARG A 421 1.68 -9.00 0.89
C ARG A 421 0.75 -9.52 -0.22
N LEU A 422 1.13 -10.61 -0.87
CA LEU A 422 0.27 -11.29 -1.85
C LEU A 422 -0.94 -11.93 -1.16
N LEU A 423 -2.02 -12.14 -1.88
CA LEU A 423 -3.22 -12.79 -1.32
C LEU A 423 -2.93 -14.18 -0.76
N GLY A 424 -2.02 -14.92 -1.40
CA GLY A 424 -1.59 -16.22 -0.92
C GLY A 424 -0.58 -16.21 0.23
N THR A 425 -0.08 -15.04 0.63
CA THR A 425 0.90 -14.92 1.72
C THR A 425 0.18 -14.86 3.07
N PRO A 426 0.63 -15.59 4.11
CA PRO A 426 0.09 -15.47 5.45
C PRO A 426 0.16 -14.02 5.97
N PRO A 427 -0.87 -13.51 6.67
CA PRO A 427 -0.86 -12.14 7.20
C PRO A 427 0.32 -11.83 8.12
N GLU A 428 0.75 -12.79 8.93
CA GLU A 428 1.93 -12.67 9.80
C GLU A 428 3.23 -12.41 9.01
N TRP A 429 3.36 -12.94 7.78
CA TRP A 429 4.52 -12.65 6.92
C TRP A 429 4.47 -11.23 6.38
N ASN A 430 3.28 -10.72 6.09
CA ASN A 430 3.09 -9.34 5.68
C ASN A 430 3.45 -8.36 6.81
N ARG A 431 2.99 -8.63 8.05
CA ARG A 431 3.29 -7.79 9.22
C ARG A 431 4.74 -7.86 9.67
N MET A 432 5.38 -9.04 9.55
CA MET A 432 6.78 -9.28 9.94
C MET A 432 7.77 -8.34 9.22
N ILE A 433 7.39 -7.81 8.06
CA ILE A 433 8.21 -6.85 7.30
C ILE A 433 8.67 -5.66 8.16
N GLY A 434 7.86 -5.23 9.14
CA GLY A 434 8.22 -4.13 10.05
C GLY A 434 9.43 -4.44 10.92
N VAL A 435 9.48 -5.65 11.49
CA VAL A 435 10.61 -6.12 12.30
C VAL A 435 11.86 -6.29 11.43
N GLN A 436 11.69 -6.82 10.22
CA GLN A 436 12.79 -6.98 9.25
C GLN A 436 13.35 -5.62 8.82
N MET A 437 12.48 -4.65 8.49
CA MET A 437 12.89 -3.30 8.14
C MET A 437 13.64 -2.61 9.30
N TYR A 438 13.19 -2.79 10.55
CA TYR A 438 13.91 -2.31 11.72
C TYR A 438 15.30 -2.94 11.82
N SER A 439 15.40 -4.27 11.69
CA SER A 439 16.66 -5.02 11.86
C SER A 439 17.72 -4.63 10.82
N TYR A 440 17.31 -4.38 9.58
CA TYR A 440 18.19 -3.97 8.48
C TYR A 440 18.37 -2.44 8.39
N ARG A 441 17.77 -1.64 9.32
CA ARG A 441 17.81 -0.17 9.29
C ARG A 441 17.30 0.44 8.00
N ILE A 442 16.28 -0.16 7.42
CA ILE A 442 15.67 0.28 6.16
C ILE A 442 15.10 1.70 6.32
N LYS A 443 15.43 2.58 5.38
CA LYS A 443 15.01 3.99 5.34
C LYS A 443 13.80 4.23 4.45
N GLY A 444 13.54 3.33 3.51
CA GLY A 444 12.38 3.42 2.64
C GLY A 444 11.90 2.06 2.16
N PHE A 445 10.63 2.01 1.81
CA PHE A 445 10.01 0.82 1.22
C PHE A 445 9.24 1.22 -0.02
N LEU A 446 9.46 0.48 -1.10
CA LEU A 446 8.79 0.68 -2.37
C LEU A 446 8.01 -0.57 -2.78
N HIS A 447 6.87 -0.37 -3.42
CA HIS A 447 6.19 -1.40 -4.20
C HIS A 447 5.68 -0.81 -5.52
N TRP A 448 5.83 -1.54 -6.61
CA TRP A 448 5.54 -1.08 -7.97
C TRP A 448 4.05 -0.82 -8.24
N ALA A 449 3.12 -1.36 -7.43
CA ALA A 449 1.69 -1.28 -7.70
C ALA A 449 0.86 -0.96 -6.45
N TYR A 450 0.25 0.23 -6.45
CA TYR A 450 -0.81 0.60 -5.53
C TYR A 450 -2.18 0.22 -6.10
N ASN A 451 -2.39 0.60 -7.36
CA ASN A 451 -3.65 0.48 -8.09
C ASN A 451 -3.39 0.17 -9.58
N PHE A 452 -2.57 -0.83 -9.85
CA PHE A 452 -2.34 -1.28 -11.22
C PHE A 452 -3.48 -2.21 -11.65
N TYR A 453 -4.42 -1.67 -12.42
CA TYR A 453 -5.64 -2.35 -12.85
C TYR A 453 -5.56 -2.82 -14.30
N TYR A 454 -4.40 -3.28 -14.72
CA TYR A 454 -4.18 -3.93 -16.01
C TYR A 454 -3.62 -5.34 -15.85
N GLY A 455 -3.74 -6.13 -16.89
CA GLY A 455 -2.96 -7.35 -17.02
C GLY A 455 -1.46 -7.06 -17.20
N VAL A 456 -0.63 -8.07 -17.06
CA VAL A 456 0.83 -7.99 -17.24
C VAL A 456 1.18 -7.23 -18.52
N LEU A 457 2.21 -6.38 -18.47
CA LEU A 457 2.63 -5.51 -19.56
C LEU A 457 1.51 -4.58 -20.07
N SER A 458 0.65 -4.14 -19.16
CA SER A 458 -0.48 -3.25 -19.43
C SER A 458 -1.49 -3.77 -20.48
N HIS A 459 -1.63 -5.09 -20.57
CA HIS A 459 -2.59 -5.74 -21.44
C HIS A 459 -4.01 -5.69 -20.86
N GLY A 460 -4.85 -4.78 -21.37
CA GLY A 460 -6.26 -4.72 -21.05
C GLY A 460 -6.58 -4.36 -19.59
N LEU A 461 -7.69 -3.65 -19.40
CA LEU A 461 -8.21 -3.27 -18.09
C LEU A 461 -8.80 -4.51 -17.39
N ILE A 462 -8.48 -4.68 -16.11
CA ILE A 462 -9.10 -5.67 -15.23
C ILE A 462 -9.96 -4.98 -14.17
N ASP A 463 -10.93 -5.71 -13.63
CA ASP A 463 -11.56 -5.36 -12.35
C ASP A 463 -10.86 -6.16 -11.24
N PRO A 464 -10.09 -5.52 -10.36
CA PRO A 464 -9.33 -6.22 -9.32
C PRO A 464 -10.21 -6.89 -8.26
N ARG A 465 -11.54 -6.66 -8.28
CA ARG A 465 -12.49 -7.33 -7.39
C ARG A 465 -12.84 -8.74 -7.88
N VAL A 466 -12.57 -9.04 -9.15
CA VAL A 466 -12.87 -10.34 -9.77
C VAL A 466 -11.67 -10.99 -10.45
N ASP A 467 -10.63 -10.23 -10.81
CA ASP A 467 -9.36 -10.75 -11.32
C ASP A 467 -8.19 -10.06 -10.61
N VAL A 468 -7.57 -10.77 -9.72
CA VAL A 468 -6.40 -10.33 -8.94
C VAL A 468 -5.09 -10.86 -9.50
N CYS A 469 -5.13 -11.56 -10.63
CA CYS A 469 -3.98 -12.23 -11.27
C CYS A 469 -3.61 -11.62 -12.63
N GLY A 470 -4.26 -10.53 -13.05
CA GLY A 470 -3.94 -9.83 -14.30
C GLY A 470 -4.00 -10.73 -15.54
N PHE A 471 -5.13 -11.38 -15.76
CA PHE A 471 -5.35 -12.42 -16.78
C PHE A 471 -4.47 -13.67 -16.61
N GLY A 472 -3.93 -13.91 -15.39
CA GLY A 472 -3.26 -15.14 -15.00
C GLY A 472 -1.75 -15.06 -14.73
N PRO A 473 -0.94 -14.20 -15.36
CA PRO A 473 0.51 -14.22 -15.13
C PRO A 473 0.98 -13.61 -13.81
N LEU A 474 0.23 -12.66 -13.25
CA LEU A 474 0.60 -12.03 -11.99
C LEU A 474 0.31 -12.95 -10.79
N SER A 475 1.18 -12.90 -9.80
CA SER A 475 0.86 -13.46 -8.48
C SER A 475 -0.35 -12.74 -7.88
N ALA A 476 -1.29 -13.47 -7.30
CA ALA A 476 -2.56 -12.93 -6.83
C ALA A 476 -2.39 -11.72 -5.89
N GLY A 477 -2.92 -10.59 -6.28
CA GLY A 477 -2.82 -9.33 -5.52
C GLY A 477 -1.51 -8.56 -5.68
N ALA A 478 -0.61 -8.94 -6.61
CA ALA A 478 0.61 -8.20 -6.88
C ALA A 478 0.33 -6.83 -7.53
N GLY A 479 -0.74 -6.72 -8.32
CA GLY A 479 -1.09 -5.49 -9.05
C GLY A 479 -1.82 -4.44 -8.22
N ASN A 480 -2.34 -4.77 -7.05
CA ASN A 480 -3.11 -3.81 -6.25
C ASN A 480 -3.07 -4.10 -4.75
N ILE A 481 -3.23 -3.04 -3.98
CA ILE A 481 -3.39 -3.10 -2.51
C ILE A 481 -4.68 -2.40 -2.06
N VAL A 482 -5.37 -1.75 -2.96
CA VAL A 482 -6.67 -1.09 -2.76
C VAL A 482 -7.64 -1.50 -3.86
N TYR A 483 -8.91 -1.33 -3.60
CA TYR A 483 -9.97 -1.71 -4.53
C TYR A 483 -10.82 -0.51 -4.91
N PRO A 484 -11.05 -0.27 -6.21
CA PRO A 484 -11.90 0.82 -6.66
C PRO A 484 -13.37 0.48 -6.39
N THR A 485 -14.16 1.50 -6.11
CA THR A 485 -15.62 1.41 -6.00
C THR A 485 -16.31 2.00 -7.25
N ASN A 486 -17.59 1.75 -7.39
CA ASN A 486 -18.34 2.22 -8.56
C ASN A 486 -18.74 3.70 -8.47
N ASP A 487 -18.64 4.31 -7.28
CA ASP A 487 -18.98 5.71 -7.01
C ASP A 487 -17.80 6.67 -7.14
N GLY A 488 -16.65 6.18 -7.63
CA GLY A 488 -15.43 6.99 -7.80
C GLY A 488 -14.53 7.04 -6.58
N SER A 489 -14.84 6.30 -5.53
CA SER A 489 -13.99 6.18 -4.34
C SER A 489 -13.09 4.94 -4.38
N VAL A 490 -12.30 4.74 -3.33
CA VAL A 490 -11.41 3.59 -3.15
C VAL A 490 -11.50 3.07 -1.73
N VAL A 491 -11.40 1.75 -1.58
CA VAL A 491 -11.41 1.10 -0.25
C VAL A 491 -10.11 0.35 0.01
N PRO A 492 -9.65 0.31 1.28
CA PRO A 492 -8.44 -0.41 1.65
C PRO A 492 -8.64 -1.93 1.55
N SER A 493 -7.51 -2.65 1.60
CA SER A 493 -7.50 -4.10 1.79
C SER A 493 -7.06 -4.48 3.19
N MET A 494 -7.36 -5.73 3.60
CA MET A 494 -6.77 -6.33 4.80
C MET A 494 -5.25 -6.28 4.73
N ARG A 495 -4.68 -6.60 3.56
CA ARG A 495 -3.22 -6.59 3.32
C ARG A 495 -2.59 -5.21 3.58
N GLN A 496 -3.27 -4.12 3.20
CA GLN A 496 -2.81 -2.75 3.44
C GLN A 496 -2.79 -2.43 4.94
N LYS A 497 -3.85 -2.80 5.67
CA LYS A 497 -3.92 -2.55 7.12
C LYS A 497 -2.89 -3.37 7.89
N VAL A 498 -2.72 -4.64 7.54
CA VAL A 498 -1.71 -5.52 8.16
C VAL A 498 -0.28 -5.04 7.88
N PHE A 499 0.01 -4.55 6.66
CA PHE A 499 1.30 -3.92 6.36
C PHE A 499 1.54 -2.68 7.22
N PHE A 500 0.51 -1.88 7.44
CA PHE A 500 0.60 -0.70 8.29
C PHE A 500 0.82 -1.04 9.77
N GLU A 501 0.25 -2.14 10.27
CA GLU A 501 0.59 -2.66 11.60
C GLU A 501 2.08 -3.03 11.69
N GLY A 502 2.67 -3.61 10.63
CA GLY A 502 4.11 -3.84 10.55
C GLY A 502 4.93 -2.53 10.64
N ILE A 503 4.50 -1.46 9.98
CA ILE A 503 5.13 -0.13 10.15
C ILE A 503 5.01 0.35 11.59
N ASN A 504 3.89 0.11 12.27
CA ASN A 504 3.72 0.45 13.68
C ASN A 504 4.61 -0.41 14.59
N ASP A 505 4.86 -1.67 14.26
CA ASP A 505 5.84 -2.53 14.95
C ASP A 505 7.26 -1.96 14.82
N GLN A 506 7.65 -1.48 13.63
CA GLN A 506 8.92 -0.77 13.44
C GLN A 506 9.02 0.50 14.30
N ARG A 507 7.95 1.30 14.36
CA ARG A 507 7.89 2.51 15.20
C ARG A 507 7.98 2.18 16.70
N ALA A 508 7.37 1.09 17.13
CA ALA A 508 7.47 0.60 18.52
C ALA A 508 8.90 0.18 18.86
N LEU A 509 9.56 -0.53 17.95
CA LEU A 509 10.98 -0.87 18.10
C LEU A 509 11.89 0.36 18.12
N ASP A 510 11.63 1.38 17.29
CA ASP A 510 12.33 2.67 17.33
C ASP A 510 12.17 3.36 18.72
N LEU A 511 10.98 3.26 19.32
CA LEU A 511 10.73 3.80 20.65
C LEU A 511 11.46 3.00 21.73
N LEU A 512 11.42 1.67 21.63
CA LEU A 512 12.14 0.78 22.54
C LEU A 512 13.67 0.99 22.46
N GLU A 513 14.21 1.12 21.24
CA GLU A 513 15.64 1.42 21.03
C GLU A 513 16.04 2.74 21.72
N LYS A 514 15.19 3.76 21.64
CA LYS A 514 15.43 5.05 22.32
C LYS A 514 15.47 4.91 23.83
N LYS A 515 14.69 3.99 24.43
CA LYS A 515 14.60 3.78 25.89
C LYS A 515 15.65 2.80 26.42
N LYS A 516 15.89 1.71 25.71
CA LYS A 516 16.68 0.55 26.19
C LYS A 516 17.96 0.30 25.37
N GLY A 517 18.12 0.96 24.24
CA GLY A 517 19.24 0.77 23.32
C GLY A 517 19.05 -0.37 22.31
N ARG A 518 19.87 -0.32 21.26
CA ARG A 518 19.78 -1.24 20.12
C ARG A 518 20.03 -2.71 20.51
N GLU A 519 21.05 -2.95 21.33
CA GLU A 519 21.42 -4.31 21.74
C GLU A 519 20.27 -5.03 22.47
N PHE A 520 19.48 -4.29 23.27
CA PHE A 520 18.31 -4.83 23.93
C PHE A 520 17.26 -5.28 22.91
N CYS A 521 16.98 -4.43 21.92
CA CYS A 521 16.01 -4.74 20.86
C CYS A 521 16.46 -5.95 20.02
N ASP A 522 17.75 -6.01 19.66
CA ASP A 522 18.31 -7.12 18.88
C ASP A 522 18.20 -8.44 19.63
N LYS A 523 18.51 -8.46 20.94
CA LYS A 523 18.34 -9.66 21.80
C LYS A 523 16.87 -10.08 21.92
N LEU A 524 15.96 -9.12 21.99
CA LEU A 524 14.53 -9.42 22.04
C LEU A 524 14.04 -10.03 20.71
N ILE A 525 14.47 -9.47 19.59
CA ILE A 525 14.17 -10.01 18.26
C ILE A 525 14.75 -11.42 18.11
N GLU A 526 16.01 -11.63 18.50
CA GLU A 526 16.69 -12.93 18.44
C GLU A 526 15.99 -13.98 19.31
N LYS A 527 15.48 -13.60 20.49
CA LYS A 527 14.72 -14.47 21.40
C LYS A 527 13.49 -15.07 20.73
N TYR A 528 12.77 -14.29 19.92
CA TYR A 528 11.53 -14.74 19.27
C TYR A 528 11.77 -15.36 17.89
N PHE A 529 12.65 -14.78 17.08
CA PHE A 529 12.76 -15.10 15.66
C PHE A 529 14.14 -15.63 15.24
N GLY A 530 15.10 -15.71 16.17
CA GLY A 530 16.48 -16.07 15.85
C GLY A 530 17.17 -15.00 14.96
N GLU A 531 18.10 -15.44 14.12
CA GLU A 531 18.76 -14.55 13.17
C GLU A 531 17.77 -13.99 12.14
N MET A 532 17.61 -12.66 12.14
CA MET A 532 16.66 -11.98 11.29
C MET A 532 17.09 -11.94 9.82
N SER A 533 16.17 -12.33 8.93
CA SER A 533 16.31 -12.27 7.48
C SER A 533 14.97 -11.95 6.82
N PHE A 534 14.98 -11.33 5.64
CA PHE A 534 13.78 -11.14 4.84
C PHE A 534 13.23 -12.44 4.23
N THR A 535 14.00 -13.51 4.30
CA THR A 535 13.60 -14.84 3.80
C THR A 535 13.17 -15.81 4.90
N LYS A 536 13.08 -15.33 6.15
CA LYS A 536 12.71 -16.14 7.33
C LYS A 536 11.63 -15.43 8.15
N ALA A 537 10.41 -15.38 7.64
CA ALA A 537 9.27 -14.88 8.40
C ALA A 537 8.73 -15.97 9.35
N THR A 538 8.20 -15.56 10.51
CA THR A 538 7.54 -16.49 11.43
C THR A 538 6.31 -17.11 10.78
N LYS A 539 6.03 -18.38 11.11
CA LYS A 539 4.83 -19.11 10.68
C LYS A 539 3.74 -19.12 11.76
N ASN A 540 3.97 -18.42 12.86
CA ASN A 540 3.06 -18.41 14.00
C ASN A 540 2.58 -16.98 14.28
N PRO A 541 1.32 -16.65 13.96
CA PRO A 541 0.77 -15.33 14.25
C PRO A 541 0.80 -15.00 15.75
N THR A 542 0.59 -15.99 16.63
CA THR A 542 0.64 -15.78 18.09
C THR A 542 2.03 -15.38 18.56
N GLU A 543 3.09 -15.91 17.95
CA GLU A 543 4.47 -15.53 18.27
C GLU A 543 4.74 -14.05 17.97
N LEU A 544 4.27 -13.56 16.83
CA LEU A 544 4.39 -12.15 16.46
C LEU A 544 3.59 -11.23 17.39
N LEU A 545 2.39 -11.64 17.77
CA LEU A 545 1.56 -10.90 18.73
C LEU A 545 2.22 -10.86 20.13
N ASN A 546 2.74 -11.98 20.61
CA ASN A 546 3.46 -12.06 21.89
C ASN A 546 4.75 -11.22 21.88
N PHE A 547 5.50 -11.25 20.77
CA PHE A 547 6.64 -10.37 20.59
C PHE A 547 6.25 -8.90 20.72
N ARG A 548 5.19 -8.47 20.01
CA ARG A 548 4.72 -7.10 20.08
C ARG A 548 4.24 -6.72 21.47
N HIS A 549 3.55 -7.63 22.16
CA HIS A 549 3.13 -7.42 23.54
C HIS A 549 4.34 -7.19 24.47
N GLU A 550 5.38 -8.03 24.38
CA GLU A 550 6.60 -7.84 25.18
C GLU A 550 7.32 -6.53 24.84
N VAL A 551 7.38 -6.13 23.56
CA VAL A 551 7.88 -4.81 23.15
C VAL A 551 7.10 -3.68 23.84
N ASN A 552 5.77 -3.76 23.85
CA ASN A 552 4.92 -2.77 24.51
C ASN A 552 5.18 -2.70 26.02
N GLU A 553 5.29 -3.85 26.71
CA GLU A 553 5.59 -3.90 28.14
C GLU A 553 6.96 -3.30 28.46
N GLU A 554 7.98 -3.63 27.65
CA GLU A 554 9.34 -3.09 27.86
C GLU A 554 9.44 -1.58 27.62
N ILE A 555 8.60 -1.04 26.74
CA ILE A 555 8.47 0.41 26.53
C ILE A 555 7.86 1.09 27.78
N LEU A 556 6.92 0.46 28.46
CA LEU A 556 6.25 1.03 29.64
C LEU A 556 7.08 0.95 30.93
N LYS A 557 8.11 0.08 30.98
CA LYS A 557 9.10 0.02 32.07
C LYS A 557 10.14 1.13 31.94
#